data_3419be5759c6e408a45ae071e498654d
#
_entry.id   3419be5759c6e408a45ae071e498654d
#
_cell.length_a   1.000
_cell.length_b   1.000
_cell.length_c   1.000
_cell.angle_alpha   90.00
_cell.angle_beta   90.00
_cell.angle_gamma   90.00
#
_symmetry.space_group_name_H-M   'P 1'
#
loop_
_entity.id
_entity.type
_entity.pdbx_description
1 polymer ?
#
loop_
_entity_poly.entity_id
_entity_poly.type
_entity_poly.pdbx_seq_one_letter_code
_entity_poly.pdbx_strand_id
1 'polypeptide(L)'
;MMNASRTLISTCLLAFVLAGGCASFQVGRDVQAGRAALQTGHPEDAIIYLGRAAESDPNYKLPTRAQESILTYLGRAYYETGDNTKARAVLERALANDNNDYLARLYFGLTLYRSNDRERGRKEIDAGLNGMHAWLDEVTSDSVYGIYWDPNRTIRLAIERTLAGKPEAGEFTASAQRIGRQFDSEIDRARQSEIQSTYQPGGKN
;
A
#
# COMPACT_ATOMS: atom_id res chain seq x y z
N MET A 1 -15.30 -29.15 46.82
CA MET A 1 -15.96 -28.68 45.58
C MET A 1 -15.31 -27.38 45.02
N MET A 2 -13.98 -27.33 44.88
CA MET A 2 -13.26 -26.08 44.52
C MET A 2 -12.39 -26.19 43.26
N ASN A 3 -12.42 -27.29 42.50
CA ASN A 3 -11.55 -27.48 41.34
C ASN A 3 -12.26 -27.37 39.95
N ALA A 4 -13.59 -27.38 39.90
CA ALA A 4 -14.32 -27.31 38.63
C ALA A 4 -14.31 -25.90 38.00
N SER A 5 -14.36 -24.85 38.81
CA SER A 5 -14.39 -23.46 38.31
C SER A 5 -13.06 -23.00 37.73
N ARG A 6 -11.92 -23.48 38.24
CA ARG A 6 -10.59 -23.12 37.73
C ARG A 6 -10.26 -23.73 36.37
N THR A 7 -10.72 -24.95 36.11
CA THR A 7 -10.56 -25.64 34.84
C THR A 7 -11.39 -25.02 33.73
N LEU A 8 -12.61 -24.57 34.00
CA LEU A 8 -13.50 -23.92 33.03
C LEU A 8 -12.95 -22.55 32.59
N ILE A 9 -12.40 -21.77 33.51
CA ILE A 9 -11.79 -20.44 33.17
C ILE A 9 -10.54 -20.63 32.31
N SER A 10 -9.71 -21.64 32.60
CA SER A 10 -8.49 -21.91 31.84
C SER A 10 -8.79 -22.38 30.41
N THR A 11 -9.85 -23.16 30.21
CA THR A 11 -10.25 -23.66 28.88
C THR A 11 -10.87 -22.56 28.02
N CYS A 12 -11.64 -21.64 28.59
CA CYS A 12 -12.19 -20.48 27.87
C CYS A 12 -11.08 -19.49 27.45
N LEU A 13 -10.05 -19.27 28.26
CA LEU A 13 -8.94 -18.38 27.90
C LEU A 13 -8.13 -18.94 26.71
N LEU A 14 -7.91 -20.25 26.67
CA LEU A 14 -7.17 -20.89 25.58
C LEU A 14 -7.92 -20.85 24.25
N ALA A 15 -9.25 -20.98 24.27
CA ALA A 15 -10.09 -20.90 23.08
C ALA A 15 -10.10 -19.48 22.46
N PHE A 16 -9.99 -18.42 23.27
CA PHE A 16 -9.97 -17.04 22.79
C PHE A 16 -8.66 -16.69 22.08
N VAL A 17 -7.52 -17.26 22.51
CA VAL A 17 -6.21 -17.02 21.87
C VAL A 17 -6.12 -17.68 20.49
N LEU A 18 -6.76 -18.83 20.29
CA LEU A 18 -6.77 -19.52 19.00
C LEU A 18 -7.65 -18.84 17.95
N ALA A 19 -8.74 -18.18 18.35
CA ALA A 19 -9.62 -17.46 17.44
C ALA A 19 -8.99 -16.17 16.87
N GLY A 20 -8.18 -15.46 17.66
CA GLY A 20 -7.50 -14.24 17.23
C GLY A 20 -6.41 -14.48 16.18
N GLY A 21 -5.67 -15.57 16.28
CA GLY A 21 -4.60 -15.91 15.34
C GLY A 21 -5.11 -16.25 13.93
N CYS A 22 -6.27 -16.88 13.81
CA CYS A 22 -6.87 -17.21 12.52
C CYS A 22 -7.38 -15.97 11.77
N ALA A 23 -7.92 -14.97 12.48
CA ALA A 23 -8.44 -13.76 11.86
C ALA A 23 -7.33 -12.90 11.24
N SER A 24 -6.23 -12.67 11.95
CA SER A 24 -5.09 -11.89 11.43
C SER A 24 -4.42 -12.57 10.23
N PHE A 25 -4.32 -13.89 10.24
CA PHE A 25 -3.80 -14.65 9.12
C PHE A 25 -4.69 -14.55 7.88
N GLN A 26 -6.02 -14.56 8.07
CA GLN A 26 -6.98 -14.41 6.98
C GLN A 26 -6.90 -13.00 6.36
N VAL A 27 -6.80 -11.94 7.17
CA VAL A 27 -6.60 -10.56 6.69
C VAL A 27 -5.36 -10.47 5.81
N GLY A 28 -4.22 -10.98 6.26
CA GLY A 28 -2.98 -10.97 5.49
C GLY A 28 -3.10 -11.70 4.14
N ARG A 29 -3.79 -12.85 4.10
CA ARG A 29 -4.05 -13.59 2.85
C ARG A 29 -4.93 -12.81 1.90
N ASP A 30 -6.02 -12.22 2.37
CA ASP A 30 -6.94 -11.43 1.55
C ASP A 30 -6.23 -10.18 0.99
N VAL A 31 -5.38 -9.53 1.79
CA VAL A 31 -4.56 -8.40 1.33
C VAL A 31 -3.61 -8.82 0.21
N GLN A 32 -2.91 -9.95 0.36
CA GLN A 32 -2.01 -10.45 -0.68
C GLN A 32 -2.76 -10.83 -1.96
N ALA A 33 -3.92 -11.50 -1.84
CA ALA A 33 -4.76 -11.84 -2.98
C ALA A 33 -5.27 -10.58 -3.71
N GLY A 34 -5.72 -9.58 -2.97
CA GLY A 34 -6.18 -8.31 -3.55
C GLY A 34 -5.08 -7.53 -4.25
N ARG A 35 -3.88 -7.47 -3.68
CA ARG A 35 -2.72 -6.85 -4.33
C ARG A 35 -2.30 -7.60 -5.60
N ALA A 36 -2.25 -8.92 -5.56
CA ALA A 36 -1.96 -9.74 -6.73
C ALA A 36 -3.00 -9.52 -7.85
N ALA A 37 -4.28 -9.40 -7.50
CA ALA A 37 -5.34 -9.08 -8.45
C ALA A 37 -5.12 -7.70 -9.10
N LEU A 38 -4.75 -6.66 -8.34
CA LEU A 38 -4.39 -5.35 -8.89
C LEU A 38 -3.18 -5.41 -9.83
N GLN A 39 -2.15 -6.17 -9.48
CA GLN A 39 -0.94 -6.32 -10.30
C GLN A 39 -1.21 -7.04 -11.61
N THR A 40 -2.20 -7.93 -11.63
CA THR A 40 -2.60 -8.69 -12.82
C THR A 40 -3.75 -8.05 -13.60
N GLY A 41 -4.22 -6.86 -13.21
CA GLY A 41 -5.24 -6.11 -13.92
C GLY A 41 -6.67 -6.58 -13.68
N HIS A 42 -6.96 -7.15 -12.51
CA HIS A 42 -8.28 -7.62 -12.08
C HIS A 42 -8.79 -6.81 -10.86
N PRO A 43 -9.07 -5.50 -11.03
CA PRO A 43 -9.43 -4.64 -9.90
C PRO A 43 -10.78 -5.02 -9.25
N GLU A 44 -11.70 -5.66 -9.98
CA GLU A 44 -12.96 -6.16 -9.43
C GLU A 44 -12.72 -7.26 -8.38
N ASP A 45 -11.82 -8.20 -8.66
CA ASP A 45 -11.43 -9.25 -7.72
C ASP A 45 -10.70 -8.63 -6.51
N ALA A 46 -9.87 -7.63 -6.76
CA ALA A 46 -9.18 -6.89 -5.70
C ALA A 46 -10.17 -6.25 -4.72
N ILE A 47 -11.27 -5.66 -5.21
CA ILE A 47 -12.32 -5.09 -4.35
C ILE A 47 -12.90 -6.14 -3.41
N ILE A 48 -13.13 -7.38 -3.90
CA ILE A 48 -13.69 -8.47 -3.08
C ILE A 48 -12.73 -8.84 -1.96
N TYR A 49 -11.46 -9.09 -2.27
CA TYR A 49 -10.47 -9.50 -1.28
C TYR A 49 -10.15 -8.38 -0.28
N LEU A 50 -9.83 -7.18 -0.79
CA LEU A 50 -9.48 -6.03 0.06
C LEU A 50 -10.66 -5.52 0.87
N GLY A 51 -11.89 -5.63 0.34
CA GLY A 51 -13.12 -5.30 1.05
C GLY A 51 -13.29 -6.18 2.29
N ARG A 52 -13.21 -7.51 2.15
CA ARG A 52 -13.28 -8.45 3.28
C ARG A 52 -12.20 -8.19 4.33
N ALA A 53 -10.98 -7.95 3.87
CA ALA A 53 -9.89 -7.65 4.77
C ALA A 53 -10.11 -6.33 5.52
N ALA A 54 -10.62 -5.28 4.86
CA ALA A 54 -10.94 -3.98 5.46
C ALA A 54 -12.14 -4.02 6.42
N GLU A 55 -13.09 -4.95 6.21
CA GLU A 55 -14.18 -5.24 7.15
C GLU A 55 -13.65 -5.89 8.44
N SER A 56 -12.65 -6.77 8.30
CA SER A 56 -12.06 -7.50 9.43
C SER A 56 -11.07 -6.66 10.22
N ASP A 57 -10.22 -5.88 9.54
CA ASP A 57 -9.25 -4.97 10.15
C ASP A 57 -9.01 -3.75 9.23
N PRO A 58 -9.78 -2.68 9.39
CA PRO A 58 -9.65 -1.49 8.55
C PRO A 58 -8.34 -0.71 8.76
N ASN A 59 -7.62 -1.00 9.84
CA ASN A 59 -6.36 -0.35 10.18
C ASN A 59 -5.12 -1.19 9.82
N TYR A 60 -5.33 -2.33 9.18
CA TYR A 60 -4.22 -3.18 8.78
C TYR A 60 -3.26 -2.42 7.86
N LYS A 61 -1.98 -2.45 8.24
CA LYS A 61 -0.86 -1.97 7.41
C LYS A 61 -0.01 -3.14 6.96
N LEU A 62 0.49 -3.07 5.74
CA LEU A 62 1.41 -4.09 5.26
C LEU A 62 2.69 -4.07 6.08
N PRO A 63 3.27 -5.24 6.40
CA PRO A 63 4.53 -5.35 7.11
C PRO A 63 5.71 -5.09 6.15
N THR A 64 5.72 -3.91 5.54
CA THR A 64 6.75 -3.38 4.66
C THR A 64 7.33 -2.11 5.27
N ARG A 65 8.45 -1.61 4.74
CA ARG A 65 8.99 -0.32 5.19
C ARG A 65 8.06 0.85 4.89
N ALA A 66 7.35 0.79 3.79
CA ALA A 66 6.43 1.84 3.38
C ALA A 66 5.07 1.78 4.11
N GLN A 67 4.78 0.67 4.83
CA GLN A 67 3.61 0.49 5.71
C GLN A 67 2.27 0.92 5.10
N GLU A 68 2.06 0.63 3.81
CA GLU A 68 0.84 1.01 3.11
C GLU A 68 -0.40 0.43 3.79
N SER A 69 -1.46 1.24 3.83
CA SER A 69 -2.74 0.84 4.36
C SER A 69 -3.49 -0.07 3.38
N ILE A 70 -4.25 -1.01 3.92
CA ILE A 70 -5.22 -1.78 3.13
C ILE A 70 -6.22 -0.87 2.41
N LEU A 71 -6.59 0.26 3.01
CA LEU A 71 -7.50 1.24 2.42
C LEU A 71 -6.90 1.90 1.17
N THR A 72 -5.58 2.03 1.10
CA THR A 72 -4.87 2.53 -0.08
C THR A 72 -5.11 1.64 -1.28
N TYR A 73 -4.94 0.33 -1.11
CA TYR A 73 -5.17 -0.64 -2.18
C TYR A 73 -6.64 -0.79 -2.54
N LEU A 74 -7.55 -0.76 -1.57
CA LEU A 74 -8.99 -0.78 -1.82
C LEU A 74 -9.44 0.48 -2.58
N GLY A 75 -8.94 1.64 -2.19
CA GLY A 75 -9.19 2.89 -2.89
C GLY A 75 -8.65 2.91 -4.32
N ARG A 76 -7.44 2.35 -4.52
CA ARG A 76 -6.88 2.15 -5.86
C ARG A 76 -7.75 1.21 -6.69
N ALA A 77 -8.24 0.10 -6.14
CA ALA A 77 -9.12 -0.82 -6.85
C ALA A 77 -10.41 -0.15 -7.32
N TYR A 78 -11.06 0.65 -6.46
CA TYR A 78 -12.22 1.46 -6.86
C TYR A 78 -11.86 2.51 -7.93
N TYR A 79 -10.68 3.14 -7.84
CA TYR A 79 -10.22 4.04 -8.89
C TYR A 79 -10.05 3.33 -10.22
N GLU A 80 -9.44 2.15 -10.24
CA GLU A 80 -9.19 1.38 -11.46
C GLU A 80 -10.48 0.84 -12.12
N THR A 81 -11.54 0.53 -11.32
CA THR A 81 -12.88 0.19 -11.85
C THR A 81 -13.71 1.41 -12.25
N GLY A 82 -13.26 2.64 -11.95
CA GLY A 82 -13.98 3.87 -12.27
C GLY A 82 -15.02 4.30 -11.22
N ASP A 83 -15.17 3.58 -10.10
CA ASP A 83 -16.02 4.01 -8.98
C ASP A 83 -15.34 5.12 -8.17
N ASN A 84 -15.27 6.31 -8.77
CA ASN A 84 -14.59 7.45 -8.19
C ASN A 84 -15.20 7.89 -6.85
N THR A 85 -16.50 7.64 -6.62
CA THR A 85 -17.17 7.98 -5.37
C THR A 85 -16.64 7.14 -4.22
N LYS A 86 -16.58 5.82 -4.40
CA LYS A 86 -16.01 4.93 -3.38
C LYS A 86 -14.51 5.10 -3.24
N ALA A 87 -13.78 5.26 -4.36
CA ALA A 87 -12.34 5.53 -4.34
C ALA A 87 -12.03 6.73 -3.45
N ARG A 88 -12.73 7.85 -3.67
CA ARG A 88 -12.57 9.06 -2.87
C ARG A 88 -12.80 8.82 -1.39
N ALA A 89 -13.95 8.23 -1.02
CA ALA A 89 -14.31 8.01 0.37
C ALA A 89 -13.30 7.11 1.11
N VAL A 90 -12.80 6.05 0.43
CA VAL A 90 -11.84 5.13 1.03
C VAL A 90 -10.45 5.75 1.16
N LEU A 91 -10.00 6.50 0.14
CA LEU A 91 -8.69 7.18 0.16
C LEU A 91 -8.65 8.35 1.14
N GLU A 92 -9.75 9.10 1.32
CA GLU A 92 -9.86 10.10 2.39
C GLU A 92 -9.70 9.45 3.78
N ARG A 93 -10.26 8.25 4.00
CA ARG A 93 -10.06 7.51 5.26
C ARG A 93 -8.63 7.02 5.41
N ALA A 94 -7.99 6.53 4.35
CA ALA A 94 -6.58 6.15 4.39
C ALA A 94 -5.70 7.32 4.83
N LEU A 95 -5.90 8.49 4.24
CA LEU A 95 -5.15 9.71 4.56
C LEU A 95 -5.48 10.30 5.95
N ALA A 96 -6.69 10.09 6.44
CA ALA A 96 -7.04 10.45 7.82
C ALA A 96 -6.31 9.59 8.85
N ASN A 97 -6.07 8.30 8.53
CA ASN A 97 -5.32 7.38 9.38
C ASN A 97 -3.80 7.61 9.29
N ASP A 98 -3.30 7.94 8.11
CA ASP A 98 -1.89 8.22 7.86
C ASP A 98 -1.73 9.26 6.74
N ASN A 99 -1.42 10.48 7.14
CA ASN A 99 -1.22 11.58 6.19
C ASN A 99 0.06 11.43 5.34
N ASN A 100 0.96 10.52 5.72
CA ASN A 100 2.19 10.20 5.00
C ASN A 100 2.05 8.96 4.10
N ASP A 101 0.85 8.41 3.94
CA ASP A 101 0.59 7.40 2.91
C ASP A 101 0.57 8.08 1.53
N TYR A 102 1.76 8.22 0.95
CA TYR A 102 1.96 8.94 -0.32
C TYR A 102 1.30 8.23 -1.51
N LEU A 103 1.17 6.90 -1.45
CA LEU A 103 0.46 6.14 -2.48
C LEU A 103 -1.05 6.40 -2.41
N ALA A 104 -1.63 6.44 -1.20
CA ALA A 104 -3.02 6.87 -1.01
C ALA A 104 -3.25 8.28 -1.53
N ARG A 105 -2.33 9.21 -1.22
CA ARG A 105 -2.40 10.60 -1.68
C ARG A 105 -2.38 10.72 -3.20
N LEU A 106 -1.51 9.95 -3.86
CA LEU A 106 -1.44 9.91 -5.32
C LEU A 106 -2.77 9.45 -5.92
N TYR A 107 -3.32 8.32 -5.47
CA TYR A 107 -4.59 7.80 -5.99
C TYR A 107 -5.79 8.68 -5.62
N PHE A 108 -5.76 9.35 -4.47
CA PHE A 108 -6.73 10.36 -4.11
C PHE A 108 -6.72 11.52 -5.10
N GLY A 109 -5.54 12.05 -5.41
CA GLY A 109 -5.38 13.10 -6.40
C GLY A 109 -5.85 12.69 -7.80
N LEU A 110 -5.50 11.47 -8.25
CA LEU A 110 -5.99 10.90 -9.51
C LEU A 110 -7.52 10.78 -9.54
N THR A 111 -8.13 10.37 -8.42
CA THR A 111 -9.58 10.26 -8.27
C THR A 111 -10.26 11.62 -8.38
N LEU A 112 -9.75 12.63 -7.68
CA LEU A 112 -10.25 14.01 -7.76
C LEU A 112 -10.14 14.57 -9.18
N TYR A 113 -8.98 14.36 -9.81
CA TYR A 113 -8.72 14.83 -11.17
C TYR A 113 -9.72 14.24 -12.18
N ARG A 114 -9.97 12.92 -12.08
CA ARG A 114 -10.97 12.22 -12.90
C ARG A 114 -12.41 12.70 -12.61
N SER A 115 -12.69 13.12 -11.39
CA SER A 115 -13.99 13.65 -10.95
C SER A 115 -14.20 15.14 -11.28
N ASN A 116 -13.36 15.70 -12.16
CA ASN A 116 -13.37 17.10 -12.60
C ASN A 116 -12.93 18.15 -11.56
N ASP A 117 -12.45 17.73 -10.39
CA ASP A 117 -11.75 18.60 -9.42
C ASP A 117 -10.25 18.63 -9.76
N ARG A 118 -9.94 19.24 -10.92
CA ARG A 118 -8.61 19.12 -11.52
C ARG A 118 -7.53 19.86 -10.74
N GLU A 119 -7.86 21.02 -10.20
CA GLU A 119 -6.91 21.84 -9.44
C GLU A 119 -6.48 21.14 -8.17
N ARG A 120 -7.43 20.72 -7.36
CA ARG A 120 -7.16 19.96 -6.14
C ARG A 120 -6.52 18.61 -6.46
N GLY A 121 -7.03 17.92 -7.49
CA GLY A 121 -6.44 16.65 -7.94
C GLY A 121 -4.97 16.79 -8.33
N ARG A 122 -4.60 17.83 -9.09
CA ARG A 122 -3.21 18.12 -9.43
C ARG A 122 -2.35 18.33 -8.19
N LYS A 123 -2.82 19.14 -7.26
CA LYS A 123 -2.11 19.43 -6.01
C LYS A 123 -1.85 18.16 -5.19
N GLU A 124 -2.83 17.27 -5.07
CA GLU A 124 -2.68 16.01 -4.34
C GLU A 124 -1.75 15.02 -5.07
N ILE A 125 -1.80 14.96 -6.42
CA ILE A 125 -0.86 14.16 -7.22
C ILE A 125 0.57 14.66 -6.99
N ASP A 126 0.80 15.96 -7.13
CA ASP A 126 2.14 16.57 -6.94
C ASP A 126 2.65 16.29 -5.51
N ALA A 127 1.79 16.40 -4.50
CA ALA A 127 2.15 16.11 -3.11
C ALA A 127 2.47 14.62 -2.88
N GLY A 128 1.69 13.72 -3.48
CA GLY A 128 1.95 12.28 -3.43
C GLY A 128 3.28 11.91 -4.08
N LEU A 129 3.54 12.42 -5.29
CA LEU A 129 4.79 12.17 -6.02
C LEU A 129 6.01 12.72 -5.27
N ASN A 130 5.94 13.96 -4.77
CA ASN A 130 7.02 14.55 -3.97
C ASN A 130 7.27 13.75 -2.69
N GLY A 131 6.21 13.30 -2.01
CA GLY A 131 6.35 12.48 -0.82
C GLY A 131 7.00 11.13 -1.10
N MET A 132 6.62 10.45 -2.20
CA MET A 132 7.27 9.20 -2.62
C MET A 132 8.75 9.42 -2.94
N HIS A 133 9.08 10.54 -3.63
CA HIS A 133 10.46 10.87 -3.95
C HIS A 133 11.30 11.05 -2.68
N ALA A 134 10.82 11.89 -1.76
CA ALA A 134 11.51 12.16 -0.51
C ALA A 134 11.67 10.88 0.34
N TRP A 135 10.64 10.04 0.40
CA TRP A 135 10.71 8.76 1.08
C TRP A 135 11.73 7.80 0.45
N LEU A 136 11.79 7.73 -0.90
CA LEU A 136 12.80 6.94 -1.60
C LEU A 136 14.23 7.47 -1.35
N ASP A 137 14.42 8.78 -1.30
CA ASP A 137 15.72 9.35 -0.95
C ASP A 137 16.13 9.01 0.48
N GLU A 138 15.19 9.09 1.44
CA GLU A 138 15.43 8.72 2.83
C GLU A 138 15.79 7.22 2.96
N VAL A 139 14.97 6.31 2.43
CA VAL A 139 15.19 4.87 2.57
C VAL A 139 16.45 4.39 1.87
N THR A 140 16.84 5.03 0.76
CA THR A 140 18.09 4.68 0.03
C THR A 140 19.34 5.21 0.70
N SER A 141 19.24 6.27 1.50
CA SER A 141 20.36 6.81 2.28
C SER A 141 20.51 6.14 3.64
N ASP A 142 19.44 5.50 4.13
CA ASP A 142 19.42 4.83 5.42
C ASP A 142 19.85 3.37 5.27
N SER A 143 21.08 3.06 5.73
CA SER A 143 21.51 1.72 6.05
C SER A 143 21.72 0.67 4.93
N VAL A 144 22.09 -0.51 5.40
CA VAL A 144 22.43 -1.74 4.66
C VAL A 144 21.33 -2.18 3.65
N TYR A 145 20.07 -1.85 3.90
CA TYR A 145 18.93 -2.24 3.05
C TYR A 145 18.56 -1.20 2.00
N GLY A 146 19.07 0.02 2.10
CA GLY A 146 18.80 1.10 1.15
C GLY A 146 19.17 0.77 -0.28
N ILE A 147 20.20 -0.04 -0.48
CA ILE A 147 20.67 -0.48 -1.80
C ILE A 147 19.64 -1.31 -2.58
N TYR A 148 18.64 -1.86 -1.89
CA TYR A 148 17.57 -2.65 -2.51
C TYR A 148 16.41 -1.79 -3.01
N TRP A 149 16.36 -0.50 -2.67
CA TRP A 149 15.26 0.40 -3.04
C TRP A 149 15.66 1.28 -4.22
N ASP A 150 14.88 1.21 -5.30
CA ASP A 150 15.07 2.00 -6.53
C ASP A 150 16.55 2.12 -6.95
N PRO A 151 17.28 1.00 -7.11
CA PRO A 151 18.75 0.98 -7.23
C PRO A 151 19.24 1.75 -8.45
N ASN A 152 18.43 1.85 -9.50
CA ASN A 152 18.75 2.60 -10.73
C ASN A 152 18.09 3.99 -10.76
N ARG A 153 17.50 4.46 -9.66
CA ARG A 153 16.75 5.71 -9.57
C ARG A 153 15.61 5.82 -10.59
N THR A 154 15.10 4.71 -11.07
CA THR A 154 14.08 4.68 -12.15
C THR A 154 12.79 5.39 -11.74
N ILE A 155 12.33 5.15 -10.52
CA ILE A 155 11.10 5.76 -9.99
C ILE A 155 11.34 7.21 -9.70
N ARG A 156 12.43 7.57 -9.00
CA ARG A 156 12.79 8.96 -8.69
C ARG A 156 12.93 9.79 -9.96
N LEU A 157 13.64 9.31 -10.97
CA LEU A 157 13.79 10.00 -12.27
C LEU A 157 12.44 10.14 -13.01
N ALA A 158 11.55 9.17 -12.91
CA ALA A 158 10.21 9.27 -13.48
C ALA A 158 9.37 10.34 -12.77
N ILE A 159 9.45 10.43 -11.45
CA ILE A 159 8.80 11.47 -10.65
C ILE A 159 9.36 12.86 -11.04
N GLU A 160 10.67 13.02 -11.03
CA GLU A 160 11.35 14.28 -11.39
C GLU A 160 10.90 14.79 -12.77
N ARG A 161 10.89 13.92 -13.79
CA ARG A 161 10.43 14.27 -15.15
C ARG A 161 8.95 14.65 -15.18
N THR A 162 8.10 13.94 -14.44
CA THR A 162 6.67 14.21 -14.41
C THR A 162 6.36 15.54 -13.72
N LEU A 163 7.09 15.89 -12.67
CA LEU A 163 6.93 17.15 -11.94
C LEU A 163 7.54 18.34 -12.67
N ALA A 164 8.71 18.18 -13.29
CA ALA A 164 9.40 19.25 -14.03
C ALA A 164 8.73 19.57 -15.36
N GLY A 165 8.09 18.58 -15.99
CA GLY A 165 7.37 18.76 -17.24
C GLY A 165 6.08 19.56 -17.05
N LYS A 166 5.57 20.07 -18.18
CA LYS A 166 4.20 20.60 -18.27
C LYS A 166 3.41 19.74 -19.25
N PRO A 167 3.29 18.41 -18.98
CA PRO A 167 2.61 17.53 -19.91
C PRO A 167 1.13 17.91 -19.99
N GLU A 168 0.50 17.55 -21.11
CA GLU A 168 -0.94 17.64 -21.24
C GLU A 168 -1.63 16.83 -20.13
N ALA A 169 -2.85 17.21 -19.80
CA ALA A 169 -3.60 16.67 -18.68
C ALA A 169 -3.68 15.11 -18.67
N GLY A 170 -3.87 14.52 -19.85
CA GLY A 170 -3.96 13.05 -20.00
C GLY A 170 -2.61 12.36 -19.79
N GLU A 171 -1.54 12.93 -20.32
CA GLU A 171 -0.18 12.40 -20.17
C GLU A 171 0.31 12.49 -18.71
N PHE A 172 -0.02 13.61 -18.04
CA PHE A 172 0.31 13.81 -16.63
C PHE A 172 -0.31 12.71 -15.75
N THR A 173 -1.62 12.50 -15.86
CA THR A 173 -2.31 11.50 -15.04
C THR A 173 -1.88 10.07 -15.38
N ALA A 174 -1.62 9.76 -16.66
CA ALA A 174 -1.11 8.46 -17.08
C ALA A 174 0.30 8.20 -16.52
N SER A 175 1.18 9.21 -16.50
CA SER A 175 2.51 9.12 -15.92
C SER A 175 2.45 8.92 -14.40
N ALA A 176 1.62 9.70 -13.71
CA ALA A 176 1.41 9.58 -12.28
C ALA A 176 0.87 8.18 -11.89
N GLN A 177 -0.11 7.67 -12.62
CA GLN A 177 -0.64 6.32 -12.41
C GLN A 177 0.42 5.23 -12.65
N ARG A 178 1.26 5.38 -13.68
CA ARG A 178 2.37 4.46 -13.96
C ARG A 178 3.38 4.44 -12.82
N ILE A 179 3.75 5.61 -12.30
CA ILE A 179 4.65 5.74 -11.15
C ILE A 179 4.07 5.05 -9.91
N GLY A 180 2.77 5.24 -9.62
CA GLY A 180 2.12 4.54 -8.51
C GLY A 180 2.19 3.03 -8.60
N ARG A 181 2.00 2.46 -9.81
CA ARG A 181 2.17 1.01 -10.04
C ARG A 181 3.63 0.56 -9.90
N GLN A 182 4.58 1.35 -10.40
CA GLN A 182 6.01 1.05 -10.26
C GLN A 182 6.44 1.06 -8.79
N PHE A 183 5.96 2.05 -8.03
CA PHE A 183 6.24 2.13 -6.60
C PHE A 183 5.69 0.91 -5.84
N ASP A 184 4.45 0.50 -6.10
CA ASP A 184 3.87 -0.72 -5.51
C ASP A 184 4.69 -1.98 -5.85
N SER A 185 5.10 -2.14 -7.11
CA SER A 185 5.96 -3.27 -7.52
C SER A 185 7.34 -3.23 -6.86
N GLU A 186 7.88 -2.04 -6.64
CA GLU A 186 9.16 -1.82 -5.99
C GLU A 186 9.14 -2.27 -4.52
N ILE A 187 8.04 -2.03 -3.82
CA ILE A 187 7.86 -2.48 -2.44
C ILE A 187 8.05 -4.01 -2.33
N ASP A 188 7.42 -4.77 -3.22
CA ASP A 188 7.55 -6.23 -3.22
C ASP A 188 8.96 -6.67 -3.61
N ARG A 189 9.55 -6.03 -4.61
CA ARG A 189 10.90 -6.34 -5.08
C ARG A 189 11.95 -6.08 -3.99
N ALA A 190 11.91 -4.91 -3.38
CA ALA A 190 12.86 -4.55 -2.34
C ALA A 190 12.73 -5.48 -1.12
N ARG A 191 11.49 -5.76 -0.69
CA ARG A 191 11.22 -6.70 0.40
C ARG A 191 11.80 -8.10 0.13
N GLN A 192 11.61 -8.62 -1.10
CA GLN A 192 12.18 -9.92 -1.46
C GLN A 192 13.71 -9.91 -1.40
N SER A 193 14.34 -8.85 -1.87
CA SER A 193 15.80 -8.69 -1.83
C SER A 193 16.32 -8.59 -0.39
N GLU A 194 15.63 -7.84 0.48
CA GLU A 194 15.95 -7.75 1.91
C GLU A 194 15.89 -9.13 2.58
N ILE A 195 14.84 -9.91 2.33
CA ILE A 195 14.70 -11.26 2.87
C ILE A 195 15.83 -12.17 2.38
N GLN A 196 16.10 -12.19 1.08
CA GLN A 196 17.14 -13.02 0.50
C GLN A 196 18.53 -12.69 1.06
N SER A 197 18.84 -11.42 1.29
CA SER A 197 20.11 -10.98 1.87
C SER A 197 20.29 -11.45 3.32
N THR A 198 19.20 -11.61 4.06
CA THR A 198 19.21 -12.09 5.45
C THR A 198 19.50 -13.61 5.52
N TYR A 199 19.01 -14.37 4.53
CA TYR A 199 19.21 -15.83 4.46
C TYR A 199 20.52 -16.26 3.78
N GLN A 200 21.19 -15.35 3.05
CA GLN A 200 22.51 -15.57 2.48
C GLN A 200 23.53 -14.56 3.05
N PRO A 201 23.91 -14.66 4.33
CA PRO A 201 24.97 -13.80 4.85
C PRO A 201 26.26 -14.15 4.14
N GLY A 202 26.68 -13.26 3.23
CA GLY A 202 27.93 -13.21 2.50
C GLY A 202 28.76 -14.48 2.44
N GLY A 203 28.74 -15.18 1.32
CA GLY A 203 29.83 -16.10 0.99
C GLY A 203 31.13 -15.32 1.06
N LYS A 204 31.90 -15.55 2.10
CA LYS A 204 33.29 -15.09 2.18
C LYS A 204 34.06 -15.82 1.07
N ASN A 205 34.42 -15.09 0.03
CA ASN A 205 35.61 -15.43 -0.78
C ASN A 205 36.81 -14.72 -0.19
#